data_fe5e45522e1734dc3a11336c693f75e1
#
_entry.id   fe5e45522e1734dc3a11336c693f75e1
#
_cell.length_a   1.000
_cell.length_b   1.000
_cell.length_c   1.000
_cell.angle_alpha   90.00
_cell.angle_beta   90.00
_cell.angle_gamma   90.00
#
_symmetry.space_group_name_H-M   'P 1'
#
loop_
_entity.id
_entity.type
_entity.pdbx_description
1 polymer ?
#
loop_
_entity_poly.entity_id
_entity_poly.type
_entity_poly.pdbx_seq_one_letter_code
_entity_poly.pdbx_strand_id
1 'polypeptide(L)'
;MTGVQTCALPILQMDFELTQYTGMILVDTLLNGRPDMFANAFSHIILPAGLLAYISMAYISRMTRSFMMNELGQEYITTARVKGMPERRVIWVHALKNVMVPLITVIALSYAYLLEGAVLTETIFAWPGLGSYITDALLVADMPAVLGGTVVVGVAYIGLNMFSDLLYRVFDPRARV
;
A
#
# COMPACT_ATOMS: atom_id res chain seq x y z
N MET A 1 10.95 16.44 -24.38
CA MET A 1 9.89 16.40 -23.36
C MET A 1 9.14 15.09 -23.55
N THR A 2 9.32 14.17 -22.61
CA THR A 2 8.76 12.81 -22.70
C THR A 2 7.26 12.87 -22.40
N GLY A 3 6.44 12.03 -23.05
CA GLY A 3 4.98 12.00 -22.94
C GLY A 3 4.45 11.83 -21.49
N VAL A 4 5.32 11.50 -20.54
CA VAL A 4 5.02 11.42 -19.11
C VAL A 4 4.87 12.81 -18.47
N GLN A 5 5.68 13.78 -18.88
CA GLN A 5 5.59 15.17 -18.37
C GLN A 5 4.35 15.91 -18.89
N THR A 6 3.84 15.56 -20.07
CA THR A 6 2.60 16.16 -20.59
C THR A 6 1.34 15.65 -19.86
N CYS A 7 1.45 14.53 -19.13
CA CYS A 7 0.34 13.99 -18.34
C CYS A 7 0.17 14.71 -17.00
N ALA A 8 1.22 15.31 -16.44
CA ALA A 8 1.18 15.99 -15.14
C ALA A 8 0.70 17.45 -15.24
N LEU A 9 0.93 18.11 -16.37
CA LEU A 9 0.56 19.52 -16.57
C LEU A 9 -0.95 19.81 -16.35
N PRO A 10 -1.90 19.00 -16.82
CA PRO A 10 -3.33 19.23 -16.57
C PRO A 10 -3.71 19.04 -15.10
N ILE A 11 -2.99 18.21 -14.33
CA ILE A 11 -3.28 18.03 -12.90
C ILE A 11 -2.89 19.28 -12.11
N LEU A 12 -1.73 19.86 -12.41
CA LEU A 12 -1.28 21.11 -11.80
C LEU A 12 -2.22 22.30 -12.10
N GLN A 13 -2.82 22.34 -13.30
CA GLN A 13 -3.82 23.35 -13.64
C GLN A 13 -5.15 23.15 -12.87
N MET A 14 -5.48 21.93 -12.49
CA MET A 14 -6.69 21.62 -11.73
C MET A 14 -6.60 22.05 -10.26
N ASP A 15 -5.39 22.06 -9.67
CA ASP A 15 -5.17 22.48 -8.27
C ASP A 15 -5.54 23.94 -8.03
N PHE A 16 -5.41 24.81 -9.05
CA PHE A 16 -5.75 26.24 -8.93
C PHE A 16 -7.26 26.53 -8.93
N GLU A 17 -8.10 25.59 -9.39
CA GLU A 17 -9.55 25.77 -9.47
C GLU A 17 -10.31 25.06 -8.34
N LEU A 18 -9.64 24.22 -7.52
CA LEU A 18 -10.27 23.46 -6.45
C LEU A 18 -10.01 24.11 -5.09
N THR A 19 -11.07 24.23 -4.29
CA THR A 19 -10.92 24.52 -2.87
C THR A 19 -10.32 23.29 -2.19
N GLN A 20 -9.08 23.40 -1.75
CA GLN A 20 -8.38 22.32 -1.04
C GLN A 20 -8.91 22.21 0.39
N TYR A 21 -9.65 21.13 0.69
CA TYR A 21 -10.13 20.81 2.04
C TYR A 21 -9.20 19.84 2.75
N THR A 22 -8.72 18.83 2.04
CA THR A 22 -7.92 17.74 2.60
C THR A 22 -6.50 17.68 2.03
N GLY A 23 -6.25 18.38 0.91
CA GLY A 23 -5.00 18.29 0.15
C GLY A 23 -4.86 16.99 -0.66
N MET A 24 -5.89 16.14 -0.63
CA MET A 24 -5.97 14.94 -1.48
C MET A 24 -6.82 15.22 -2.71
N ILE A 25 -6.21 15.33 -3.88
CA ILE A 25 -6.88 15.71 -5.14
C ILE A 25 -8.16 14.88 -5.40
N LEU A 26 -8.10 13.57 -5.21
CA LEU A 26 -9.25 12.69 -5.42
C LEU A 26 -10.39 12.93 -4.43
N VAL A 27 -10.07 13.20 -3.17
CA VAL A 27 -11.06 13.46 -2.13
C VAL A 27 -11.66 14.86 -2.33
N ASP A 28 -10.80 15.84 -2.63
CA ASP A 28 -11.21 17.23 -2.82
C ASP A 28 -12.08 17.40 -4.07
N THR A 29 -11.79 16.69 -5.17
CA THR A 29 -12.65 16.67 -6.37
C THR A 29 -14.01 16.06 -6.10
N LEU A 30 -14.08 15.03 -5.24
CA LEU A 30 -15.33 14.40 -4.84
C LEU A 30 -16.17 15.34 -3.94
N LEU A 31 -15.51 15.99 -2.97
CA LEU A 31 -16.16 16.95 -2.05
C LEU A 31 -16.68 18.19 -2.77
N ASN A 32 -15.97 18.66 -3.80
CA ASN A 32 -16.40 19.78 -4.65
C ASN A 32 -17.49 19.40 -5.67
N GLY A 33 -17.91 18.13 -5.73
CA GLY A 33 -18.98 17.66 -6.61
C GLY A 33 -18.66 17.78 -8.11
N ARG A 34 -17.39 17.71 -8.50
CA ARG A 34 -16.92 17.82 -9.89
C ARG A 34 -16.48 16.46 -10.45
N PRO A 35 -17.40 15.66 -11.00
CA PRO A 35 -17.07 14.32 -11.51
C PRO A 35 -16.11 14.33 -12.69
N ASP A 36 -16.12 15.40 -13.49
CA ASP A 36 -15.21 15.53 -14.64
C ASP A 36 -13.74 15.62 -14.18
N MET A 37 -13.48 16.41 -13.14
CA MET A 37 -12.14 16.54 -12.56
C MET A 37 -11.72 15.27 -11.84
N PHE A 38 -12.65 14.59 -11.16
CA PHE A 38 -12.41 13.29 -10.54
C PHE A 38 -11.99 12.24 -11.59
N ALA A 39 -12.72 12.14 -12.70
CA ALA A 39 -12.41 11.18 -13.76
C ALA A 39 -11.03 11.46 -14.38
N ASN A 40 -10.67 12.72 -14.55
CA ASN A 40 -9.37 13.12 -15.06
C ASN A 40 -8.24 12.76 -14.06
N ALA A 41 -8.36 13.17 -12.81
CA ALA A 41 -7.38 12.83 -11.76
C ALA A 41 -7.22 11.30 -11.60
N PHE A 42 -8.34 10.56 -11.63
CA PHE A 42 -8.34 9.11 -11.55
C PHE A 42 -7.62 8.46 -12.73
N SER A 43 -7.82 8.95 -13.95
CA SER A 43 -7.12 8.42 -15.15
C SER A 43 -5.61 8.59 -15.07
N HIS A 44 -5.12 9.65 -14.43
CA HIS A 44 -3.69 9.92 -14.28
C HIS A 44 -3.03 9.12 -13.14
N ILE A 45 -3.79 8.81 -12.07
CA ILE A 45 -3.27 7.99 -10.96
C ILE A 45 -3.26 6.50 -11.26
N ILE A 46 -4.06 6.03 -12.21
CA ILE A 46 -4.21 4.60 -12.51
C ILE A 46 -2.89 3.94 -12.92
N LEU A 47 -2.06 4.65 -13.68
CA LEU A 47 -0.80 4.12 -14.19
C LEU A 47 0.27 4.02 -13.09
N PRO A 48 0.59 5.09 -12.32
CA PRO A 48 1.53 4.99 -11.21
C PRO A 48 1.05 4.03 -10.10
N ALA A 49 -0.22 4.08 -9.74
CA ALA A 49 -0.78 3.16 -8.75
C ALA A 49 -0.77 1.72 -9.23
N GLY A 50 -1.10 1.48 -10.50
CA GLY A 50 -1.08 0.16 -11.12
C GLY A 50 0.32 -0.47 -11.14
N LEU A 51 1.34 0.33 -11.39
CA LEU A 51 2.74 -0.12 -11.37
C LEU A 51 3.16 -0.55 -9.95
N LEU A 52 2.89 0.26 -8.94
CA LEU A 52 3.18 -0.07 -7.54
C LEU A 52 2.37 -1.29 -7.07
N ALA A 53 1.09 -1.35 -7.44
CA ALA A 53 0.22 -2.48 -7.11
C ALA A 53 0.72 -3.79 -7.75
N TYR A 54 1.17 -3.75 -9.00
CA TYR A 54 1.69 -4.93 -9.70
C TYR A 54 2.92 -5.51 -9.00
N ILE A 55 3.88 -4.66 -8.62
CA ILE A 55 5.11 -5.08 -7.93
C ILE A 55 4.75 -5.72 -6.58
N SER A 56 3.90 -5.06 -5.80
CA SER A 56 3.48 -5.54 -4.47
C SER A 56 2.68 -6.84 -4.57
N MET A 57 1.75 -6.93 -5.53
CA MET A 57 0.95 -8.12 -5.74
C MET A 57 1.81 -9.33 -6.13
N ALA A 58 2.84 -9.14 -6.95
CA ALA A 58 3.78 -10.19 -7.31
C ALA A 58 4.55 -10.73 -6.10
N TYR A 59 4.99 -9.83 -5.21
CA TYR A 59 5.68 -10.21 -3.97
C TYR A 59 4.76 -10.94 -2.99
N ILE A 60 3.61 -10.35 -2.66
CA ILE A 60 2.63 -10.91 -1.72
C ILE A 60 2.12 -12.28 -2.21
N SER A 61 1.79 -12.41 -3.50
CA SER A 61 1.33 -13.68 -4.08
C SER A 61 2.36 -14.79 -3.96
N ARG A 62 3.63 -14.48 -4.21
CA ARG A 62 4.72 -15.46 -4.09
C ARG A 62 4.90 -15.93 -2.64
N MET A 63 4.88 -15.00 -1.70
CA MET A 63 5.01 -15.32 -0.28
C MET A 63 3.79 -16.10 0.24
N THR A 64 2.58 -15.68 -0.14
CA THR A 64 1.34 -16.39 0.22
C THR A 64 1.38 -17.83 -0.28
N ARG A 65 1.78 -18.04 -1.53
CA ARG A 65 1.93 -19.39 -2.09
C ARG A 65 2.93 -20.23 -1.29
N SER A 66 4.09 -19.66 -0.96
CA SER A 66 5.12 -20.36 -0.17
C SER A 66 4.59 -20.77 1.20
N PHE A 67 3.94 -19.87 1.92
CA PHE A 67 3.35 -20.15 3.22
C PHE A 67 2.24 -21.21 3.14
N MET A 68 1.36 -21.09 2.13
CA MET A 68 0.31 -22.08 1.92
C MET A 68 0.87 -23.48 1.62
N MET A 69 1.91 -23.58 0.80
CA MET A 69 2.54 -24.87 0.49
C MET A 69 3.16 -25.50 1.73
N ASN A 70 3.85 -24.71 2.55
CA ASN A 70 4.42 -25.18 3.80
C ASN A 70 3.36 -25.63 4.79
N GLU A 71 2.27 -24.88 4.90
CA GLU A 71 1.19 -25.18 5.85
C GLU A 71 0.38 -26.42 5.43
N LEU A 72 0.12 -26.59 4.14
CA LEU A 72 -0.58 -27.77 3.61
C LEU A 72 0.18 -29.08 3.77
N GLY A 73 1.50 -29.01 3.99
CA GLY A 73 2.36 -30.17 4.29
C GLY A 73 2.37 -30.59 5.77
N GLN A 74 1.71 -29.84 6.67
CA GLN A 74 1.74 -30.11 8.10
C GLN A 74 0.87 -31.32 8.49
N GLU A 75 1.25 -32.01 9.57
CA GLU A 75 0.58 -33.22 10.04
C GLU A 75 -0.89 -33.01 10.44
N TYR A 76 -1.22 -31.83 10.99
CA TYR A 76 -2.60 -31.53 11.38
C TYR A 76 -3.54 -31.41 10.16
N ILE A 77 -3.01 -30.97 9.01
CA ILE A 77 -3.76 -30.93 7.74
C ILE A 77 -4.03 -32.37 7.24
N THR A 78 -3.00 -33.23 7.31
CA THR A 78 -3.17 -34.66 6.97
C THR A 78 -4.21 -35.32 7.86
N THR A 79 -4.17 -35.05 9.16
CA THR A 79 -5.17 -35.54 10.12
C THR A 79 -6.59 -35.05 9.78
N ALA A 80 -6.73 -33.79 9.38
CA ALA A 80 -8.02 -33.24 8.97
C ALA A 80 -8.58 -33.93 7.72
N ARG A 81 -7.72 -34.28 6.76
CA ARG A 81 -8.10 -35.03 5.56
C ARG A 81 -8.50 -36.46 5.89
N VAL A 82 -7.75 -37.13 6.74
CA VAL A 82 -8.09 -38.51 7.20
C VAL A 82 -9.45 -38.56 7.91
N LYS A 83 -9.82 -37.50 8.64
CA LYS A 83 -11.15 -37.34 9.26
C LYS A 83 -12.27 -37.07 8.24
N GLY A 84 -11.99 -37.05 6.94
CA GLY A 84 -12.98 -36.86 5.89
C GLY A 84 -13.47 -35.43 5.70
N MET A 85 -12.71 -34.41 6.18
CA MET A 85 -13.11 -33.03 5.97
C MET A 85 -13.01 -32.67 4.49
N PRO A 86 -13.96 -31.88 3.93
CA PRO A 86 -13.91 -31.42 2.56
C PRO A 86 -12.70 -30.48 2.35
N GLU A 87 -12.02 -30.62 1.22
CA GLU A 87 -10.78 -29.90 0.90
C GLU A 87 -10.93 -28.38 1.03
N ARG A 88 -12.10 -27.82 0.66
CA ARG A 88 -12.41 -26.40 0.85
C ARG A 88 -12.28 -25.97 2.31
N ARG A 89 -12.78 -26.77 3.24
CA ARG A 89 -12.71 -26.46 4.67
C ARG A 89 -11.30 -26.59 5.21
N VAL A 90 -10.54 -27.58 4.73
CA VAL A 90 -9.12 -27.76 5.07
C VAL A 90 -8.31 -26.53 4.65
N ILE A 91 -8.48 -26.04 3.42
CA ILE A 91 -7.73 -24.90 2.88
C ILE A 91 -8.14 -23.58 3.57
N TRP A 92 -9.44 -23.25 3.56
CA TRP A 92 -9.90 -21.93 3.97
C TRP A 92 -9.99 -21.74 5.50
N VAL A 93 -10.26 -22.79 6.25
CA VAL A 93 -10.45 -22.69 7.70
C VAL A 93 -9.19 -23.11 8.47
N HIS A 94 -8.53 -24.18 8.04
CA HIS A 94 -7.37 -24.70 8.77
C HIS A 94 -6.06 -24.14 8.27
N ALA A 95 -5.76 -24.22 6.97
CA ALA A 95 -4.50 -23.75 6.44
C ALA A 95 -4.42 -22.22 6.41
N LEU A 96 -5.41 -21.53 5.81
CA LEU A 96 -5.37 -20.08 5.64
C LEU A 96 -5.30 -19.32 6.97
N LYS A 97 -6.01 -19.81 8.00
CA LYS A 97 -5.99 -19.17 9.31
C LYS A 97 -4.58 -19.10 9.91
N ASN A 98 -3.78 -20.14 9.75
CA ASN A 98 -2.41 -20.16 10.23
C ASN A 98 -1.46 -19.36 9.33
N VAL A 99 -1.72 -19.35 8.03
CA VAL A 99 -0.98 -18.53 7.05
C VAL A 99 -1.22 -17.03 7.24
N MET A 100 -2.38 -16.63 7.77
CA MET A 100 -2.67 -15.20 8.01
C MET A 100 -1.65 -14.52 8.92
N VAL A 101 -1.10 -15.25 9.89
CA VAL A 101 -0.13 -14.70 10.84
C VAL A 101 1.14 -14.20 10.13
N PRO A 102 1.92 -15.06 9.41
CA PRO A 102 3.08 -14.60 8.65
C PRO A 102 2.71 -13.69 7.47
N LEU A 103 1.50 -13.82 6.91
CA LEU A 103 1.05 -13.00 5.80
C LEU A 103 0.85 -11.54 6.21
N ILE A 104 0.31 -11.24 7.39
CA ILE A 104 0.17 -9.89 7.92
C ILE A 104 1.54 -9.21 8.00
N THR A 105 2.57 -9.90 8.47
CA THR A 105 3.94 -9.38 8.51
C THR A 105 4.46 -9.03 7.11
N VAL A 106 4.22 -9.92 6.13
CA VAL A 106 4.63 -9.66 4.73
C VAL A 106 3.89 -8.46 4.15
N ILE A 107 2.60 -8.29 4.44
CA ILE A 107 1.83 -7.13 3.99
C ILE A 107 2.37 -5.85 4.63
N ALA A 108 2.68 -5.85 5.92
CA ALA A 108 3.25 -4.70 6.61
C ALA A 108 4.63 -4.31 6.04
N LEU A 109 5.50 -5.29 5.78
CA LEU A 109 6.79 -5.05 5.12
C LEU A 109 6.62 -4.55 3.67
N SER A 110 5.66 -5.11 2.93
CA SER A 110 5.36 -4.66 1.57
C SER A 110 4.94 -3.18 1.54
N TYR A 111 4.27 -2.70 2.58
CA TYR A 111 3.90 -1.30 2.68
C TYR A 111 5.13 -0.39 2.85
N ALA A 112 6.16 -0.82 3.59
CA ALA A 112 7.43 -0.09 3.67
C ALA A 112 8.07 0.08 2.29
N TYR A 113 8.14 -1.01 1.51
CA TYR A 113 8.64 -0.96 0.13
C TYR A 113 7.77 -0.08 -0.80
N LEU A 114 6.45 -0.06 -0.57
CA LEU A 114 5.55 0.83 -1.31
C LEU A 114 5.83 2.31 -1.01
N LEU A 115 6.09 2.67 0.24
CA LEU A 115 6.44 4.05 0.61
C LEU A 115 7.73 4.49 -0.08
N GLU A 116 8.74 3.63 -0.11
CA GLU A 116 10.01 3.90 -0.79
C GLU A 116 9.81 4.01 -2.31
N GLY A 117 9.05 3.09 -2.90
CA GLY A 117 8.70 3.10 -4.33
C GLY A 117 7.83 4.29 -4.73
N ALA A 118 6.98 4.78 -3.83
CA ALA A 118 6.11 5.93 -4.07
C ALA A 118 6.93 7.20 -4.35
N VAL A 119 8.03 7.45 -3.64
CA VAL A 119 8.93 8.61 -3.86
C VAL A 119 9.41 8.65 -5.30
N LEU A 120 9.92 7.54 -5.82
CA LEU A 120 10.38 7.44 -7.22
C LEU A 120 9.22 7.61 -8.20
N THR A 121 8.09 7.01 -7.91
CA THR A 121 6.91 7.07 -8.78
C THR A 121 6.34 8.49 -8.83
N GLU A 122 6.22 9.18 -7.71
CA GLU A 122 5.78 10.57 -7.63
C GLU A 122 6.70 11.49 -8.43
N THR A 123 8.01 11.31 -8.30
CA THR A 123 9.00 12.10 -9.04
C THR A 123 8.95 11.86 -10.55
N ILE A 124 8.83 10.58 -10.99
CA ILE A 124 8.79 10.22 -12.42
C ILE A 124 7.50 10.71 -13.08
N PHE A 125 6.36 10.53 -12.39
CA PHE A 125 5.04 10.90 -12.90
C PHE A 125 4.66 12.35 -12.60
N ALA A 126 5.55 13.11 -11.91
CA ALA A 126 5.30 14.47 -11.43
C ALA A 126 3.97 14.59 -10.65
N TRP A 127 3.66 13.57 -9.85
CA TRP A 127 2.49 13.58 -8.99
C TRP A 127 2.81 14.33 -7.70
N PRO A 128 2.00 15.34 -7.30
CA PRO A 128 2.23 16.05 -6.05
C PRO A 128 1.96 15.13 -4.85
N GLY A 129 3.02 14.75 -4.16
CA GLY A 129 2.97 13.88 -3.00
C GLY A 129 4.08 14.20 -2.00
N LEU A 130 4.10 13.45 -0.89
CA LEU A 130 5.10 13.62 0.17
C LEU A 130 6.52 13.29 -0.32
N GLY A 131 6.66 12.31 -1.19
CA GLY A 131 7.96 11.91 -1.73
C GLY A 131 8.53 12.96 -2.67
N SER A 132 7.72 13.50 -3.58
CA SER A 132 8.13 14.62 -4.45
C SER A 132 8.49 15.85 -3.62
N TYR A 133 7.69 16.19 -2.60
CA TYR A 133 7.98 17.31 -1.68
C TYR A 133 9.36 17.18 -1.00
N ILE A 134 9.67 15.98 -0.45
CA ILE A 134 10.96 15.73 0.19
C ILE A 134 12.11 15.80 -0.83
N THR A 135 11.88 15.29 -2.05
CA THR A 135 12.90 15.31 -3.11
C THR A 135 13.19 16.75 -3.56
N ASP A 136 12.16 17.56 -3.75
CA ASP A 136 12.32 18.96 -4.13
C ASP A 136 13.00 19.76 -3.03
N ALA A 137 12.64 19.56 -1.77
CA ALA A 137 13.30 20.18 -0.62
C ALA A 137 14.78 19.79 -0.50
N LEU A 138 15.14 18.53 -0.83
CA LEU A 138 16.54 18.08 -0.89
C LEU A 138 17.32 18.81 -1.98
N LEU A 139 16.73 19.01 -3.16
CA LEU A 139 17.38 19.69 -4.29
C LEU A 139 17.67 21.17 -4.01
N VAL A 140 16.82 21.83 -3.22
CA VAL A 140 17.02 23.22 -2.80
C VAL A 140 17.75 23.36 -1.45
N ALA A 141 18.20 22.23 -0.86
CA ALA A 141 18.88 22.15 0.43
C ALA A 141 18.07 22.73 1.61
N ASP A 142 16.73 22.65 1.55
CA ASP A 142 15.83 23.03 2.65
C ASP A 142 15.74 21.92 3.71
N MET A 143 16.70 21.91 4.61
CA MET A 143 16.80 20.91 5.67
C MET A 143 15.58 20.85 6.61
N PRO A 144 14.97 21.97 7.05
CA PRO A 144 13.73 21.96 7.82
C PRO A 144 12.59 21.24 7.13
N ALA A 145 12.39 21.46 5.84
CA ALA A 145 11.34 20.78 5.05
C ALA A 145 11.60 19.28 4.91
N VAL A 146 12.85 18.89 4.66
CA VAL A 146 13.27 17.47 4.59
C VAL A 146 13.02 16.77 5.92
N LEU A 147 13.44 17.36 7.03
CA LEU A 147 13.23 16.80 8.36
C LEU A 147 11.73 16.67 8.68
N GLY A 148 10.93 17.69 8.39
CA GLY A 148 9.49 17.67 8.57
C GLY A 148 8.82 16.55 7.78
N GLY A 149 9.10 16.41 6.50
CA GLY A 149 8.59 15.36 5.64
C GLY A 149 8.99 13.96 6.12
N THR A 150 10.25 13.78 6.50
CA THR A 150 10.76 12.49 7.03
C THR A 150 10.07 12.09 8.33
N VAL A 151 9.81 13.05 9.24
CA VAL A 151 9.08 12.78 10.49
C VAL A 151 7.66 12.32 10.18
N VAL A 152 6.95 12.96 9.25
CA VAL A 152 5.59 12.56 8.85
C VAL A 152 5.57 11.13 8.31
N VAL A 153 6.49 10.78 7.41
CA VAL A 153 6.62 9.42 6.87
C VAL A 153 6.94 8.42 7.99
N GLY A 154 7.85 8.78 8.91
CA GLY A 154 8.22 7.94 10.04
C GLY A 154 7.04 7.66 10.97
N VAL A 155 6.25 8.68 11.32
CA VAL A 155 5.04 8.53 12.15
C VAL A 155 4.00 7.65 11.46
N ALA A 156 3.77 7.85 10.16
CA ALA A 156 2.86 7.00 9.39
C ALA A 156 3.33 5.53 9.37
N TYR A 157 4.62 5.30 9.19
CA TYR A 157 5.20 3.95 9.20
C TYR A 157 5.07 3.27 10.57
N ILE A 158 5.37 3.99 11.66
CA ILE A 158 5.20 3.48 13.03
C ILE A 158 3.72 3.15 13.29
N GLY A 159 2.81 4.04 12.90
CA GLY A 159 1.37 3.82 13.05
C GLY A 159 0.88 2.55 12.35
N LEU A 160 1.37 2.29 11.14
CA LEU A 160 1.03 1.09 10.38
C LEU A 160 1.61 -0.18 11.01
N ASN A 161 2.84 -0.13 11.53
CA ASN A 161 3.40 -1.24 12.26
C ASN A 161 2.59 -1.55 13.53
N MET A 162 2.23 -0.53 14.32
CA MET A 162 1.34 -0.71 15.47
C MET A 162 -0.01 -1.34 15.07
N PHE A 163 -0.58 -0.90 13.97
CA PHE A 163 -1.82 -1.50 13.44
C PHE A 163 -1.63 -2.96 13.04
N SER A 164 -0.51 -3.28 12.39
CA SER A 164 -0.13 -4.65 12.06
C SER A 164 0.01 -5.53 13.30
N ASP A 165 0.65 -5.03 14.36
CA ASP A 165 0.81 -5.74 15.62
C ASP A 165 -0.54 -5.98 16.33
N LEU A 166 -1.46 -5.01 16.21
CA LEU A 166 -2.82 -5.18 16.72
C LEU A 166 -3.57 -6.27 15.96
N LEU A 167 -3.47 -6.31 14.63
CA LEU A 167 -4.03 -7.38 13.81
C LEU A 167 -3.42 -8.74 14.17
N TYR A 168 -2.13 -8.78 14.43
CA TYR A 168 -1.44 -9.98 14.89
C TYR A 168 -2.10 -10.58 16.14
N ARG A 169 -2.37 -9.75 17.16
CA ARG A 169 -3.04 -10.18 18.40
C ARG A 169 -4.47 -10.69 18.17
N VAL A 170 -5.13 -10.20 17.13
CA VAL A 170 -6.50 -10.67 16.79
C VAL A 170 -6.47 -12.04 16.10
N PHE A 171 -5.50 -12.27 15.22
CA PHE A 171 -5.41 -13.50 14.43
C PHE A 171 -4.63 -14.61 15.13
N ASP A 172 -3.68 -14.30 16.01
CA ASP A 172 -2.92 -15.28 16.77
C ASP A 172 -3.47 -15.41 18.21
N PRO A 173 -4.27 -16.45 18.49
CA PRO A 173 -4.76 -16.71 19.86
C PRO A 173 -3.64 -17.11 20.83
N ARG A 174 -2.45 -17.49 20.35
CA ARG A 174 -1.29 -17.88 21.17
C ARG A 174 -0.53 -16.67 21.72
N ALA A 175 -0.68 -15.49 21.11
CA ALA A 175 -0.07 -14.24 21.57
C ALA A 175 -0.81 -13.60 22.77
N ARG A 176 -1.82 -14.27 23.33
CA ARG A 176 -2.61 -13.77 24.49
C ARG A 176 -2.07 -14.24 25.85
N VAL A 177 -0.84 -14.73 25.91
CA VAL A 177 -0.20 -15.11 27.17
C VAL A 177 0.69 -13.97 27.67
#